data_4b54ebdcfd4268e8deb1f2cb3b8a143d
#
_entry.id   4b54ebdcfd4268e8deb1f2cb3b8a143d
#
_cell.length_a   1.000
_cell.length_b   1.000
_cell.length_c   1.000
_cell.angle_alpha   90.00
_cell.angle_beta   90.00
_cell.angle_gamma   90.00
#
_symmetry.space_group_name_H-M   'P 1'
#
loop_
_entity.id
_entity.type
_entity.pdbx_description
1 polymer ?
#
loop_
_entity_poly.entity_id
_entity_poly.type
_entity_poly.pdbx_seq_one_letter_code
_entity_poly.pdbx_strand_id
1 'polypeptide(L)'
;MQSIKNRCSPEDVLSILKELPNPLEDDEGPGARYNPLKIDVFVQTIFYLGHKSFSHSFAAIAKFNQVFKLLADSEEAQLCVLRSIYELWRNHQQMMCVLIDKMLKIQLLDCSAVANWIFSKEMSHDFTKMYIWEILHLTINKMSKYVSRLTRELKEAREKLARSGGANSSSGDESDDSMGGRRDDKPTEEMVERMEERLETAQGDQKNLFLIIFQRFIMILSEHLVRCDTDNKEFDNYWYRWTIGRLQQVFLTHHEQVQKYSGTLETLLFTQDLDPHILDVFHQFVALSA
;
A
#
# COMPACT_ATOMS: atom_id res chain seq x y z
N MET A 1 17.61 -22.97 2.51
CA MET A 1 18.70 -22.23 1.84
C MET A 1 19.40 -23.07 0.77
N GLN A 2 19.89 -24.27 1.06
CA GLN A 2 20.59 -25.12 0.06
C GLN A 2 19.73 -25.43 -1.17
N SER A 3 18.47 -25.79 -0.96
CA SER A 3 17.52 -26.09 -2.05
C SER A 3 17.34 -24.91 -3.02
N ILE A 4 17.23 -23.69 -2.51
CA ILE A 4 17.11 -22.47 -3.34
C ILE A 4 18.40 -22.20 -4.10
N LYS A 5 19.58 -22.42 -3.51
CA LYS A 5 20.87 -22.35 -4.21
C LYS A 5 20.96 -23.37 -5.35
N ASN A 6 20.39 -24.55 -5.17
CA ASN A 6 20.35 -25.63 -6.16
C ASN A 6 19.25 -25.44 -7.21
N ARG A 7 18.67 -24.22 -7.32
CA ARG A 7 17.67 -23.85 -8.33
C ARG A 7 16.35 -24.65 -8.25
N CYS A 8 15.95 -25.09 -7.05
CA CYS A 8 14.66 -25.77 -6.86
C CYS A 8 13.48 -24.94 -7.39
N SER A 9 12.39 -25.62 -7.68
CA SER A 9 11.14 -25.01 -8.12
C SER A 9 10.41 -24.30 -6.95
N PRO A 10 9.47 -23.41 -7.20
CA PRO A 10 8.60 -22.84 -6.16
C PRO A 10 7.83 -23.93 -5.39
N GLU A 11 7.40 -24.99 -6.06
CA GLU A 11 6.66 -26.13 -5.49
C GLU A 11 7.52 -26.91 -4.50
N ASP A 12 8.80 -27.13 -4.83
CA ASP A 12 9.76 -27.79 -3.92
C ASP A 12 9.95 -26.96 -2.65
N VAL A 13 10.05 -25.62 -2.79
CA VAL A 13 10.15 -24.72 -1.63
C VAL A 13 8.91 -24.78 -0.76
N LEU A 14 7.73 -24.77 -1.37
CA LEU A 14 6.46 -24.91 -0.62
C LEU A 14 6.39 -26.24 0.13
N SER A 15 6.85 -27.35 -0.49
CA SER A 15 6.87 -28.65 0.17
C SER A 15 7.78 -28.66 1.39
N ILE A 16 8.97 -28.06 1.30
CA ILE A 16 9.90 -27.92 2.43
C ILE A 16 9.30 -27.03 3.53
N LEU A 17 8.64 -25.91 3.17
CA LEU A 17 8.03 -25.02 4.13
C LEU A 17 6.83 -25.65 4.85
N LYS A 18 6.12 -26.61 4.24
CA LYS A 18 5.01 -27.33 4.89
C LYS A 18 5.46 -28.15 6.11
N GLU A 19 6.71 -28.60 6.14
CA GLU A 19 7.28 -29.36 7.26
C GLU A 19 7.57 -28.50 8.50
N LEU A 20 7.59 -27.17 8.37
CA LEU A 20 7.84 -26.27 9.50
C LEU A 20 6.60 -26.17 10.41
N PRO A 21 6.79 -26.29 11.73
CA PRO A 21 5.71 -26.13 12.69
C PRO A 21 5.16 -24.69 12.63
N ASN A 22 3.91 -24.52 13.05
CA ASN A 22 3.34 -23.20 13.22
C ASN A 22 3.39 -22.82 14.71
N PRO A 23 4.20 -21.84 15.12
CA PRO A 23 4.28 -21.42 16.52
C PRO A 23 2.99 -20.79 17.06
N LEU A 24 2.04 -20.40 16.19
CA LEU A 24 0.75 -19.83 16.61
C LEU A 24 -0.27 -20.93 16.94
N GLU A 25 -0.06 -22.19 16.56
CA GLU A 25 -0.99 -23.29 16.86
C GLU A 25 -1.09 -23.59 18.36
N ASP A 26 -0.03 -23.29 19.12
CA ASP A 26 -0.02 -23.44 20.57
C ASP A 26 -0.90 -22.39 21.27
N ASP A 27 -1.04 -21.18 20.70
CA ASP A 27 -1.77 -20.06 21.29
C ASP A 27 -3.19 -19.91 20.70
N GLU A 28 -3.36 -20.09 19.39
CA GLU A 28 -4.61 -19.84 18.65
C GLU A 28 -5.37 -21.12 18.28
N GLY A 29 -4.80 -22.29 18.53
CA GLY A 29 -5.36 -23.59 18.17
C GLY A 29 -5.16 -23.98 16.70
N PRO A 30 -5.64 -25.19 16.31
CA PRO A 30 -5.49 -25.68 14.94
C PRO A 30 -6.36 -24.85 13.99
N GLY A 31 -5.74 -23.96 13.24
CA GLY A 31 -6.41 -23.08 12.28
C GLY A 31 -5.86 -21.67 12.25
N ALA A 32 -4.72 -21.40 12.89
CA ALA A 32 -4.03 -20.11 12.76
C ALA A 32 -3.91 -19.71 11.30
N ARG A 33 -4.37 -18.48 10.97
CA ARG A 33 -4.55 -17.98 9.60
C ARG A 33 -3.24 -17.89 8.80
N TYR A 34 -2.09 -17.82 9.47
CA TYR A 34 -0.78 -17.77 8.83
C TYR A 34 0.29 -18.42 9.71
N ASN A 35 1.47 -18.63 9.15
CA ASN A 35 2.59 -19.21 9.89
C ASN A 35 3.80 -18.26 9.83
N PRO A 36 4.10 -17.52 10.91
CA PRO A 36 5.18 -16.53 10.94
C PRO A 36 6.56 -17.16 10.72
N LEU A 37 6.81 -18.37 11.19
CA LEU A 37 8.08 -19.05 11.01
C LEU A 37 8.34 -19.39 9.53
N LYS A 38 7.31 -19.85 8.80
CA LYS A 38 7.43 -20.12 7.35
C LYS A 38 7.76 -18.85 6.59
N ILE A 39 7.05 -17.75 6.91
CA ILE A 39 7.26 -16.44 6.29
C ILE A 39 8.68 -15.96 6.56
N ASP A 40 9.10 -15.96 7.80
CA ASP A 40 10.41 -15.43 8.21
C ASP A 40 11.56 -16.21 7.56
N VAL A 41 11.55 -17.53 7.68
CA VAL A 41 12.58 -18.41 7.06
C VAL A 41 12.63 -18.21 5.55
N PHE A 42 11.47 -18.10 4.89
CA PHE A 42 11.41 -17.91 3.45
C PHE A 42 11.93 -16.53 3.03
N VAL A 43 11.39 -15.46 3.62
CA VAL A 43 11.72 -14.07 3.27
C VAL A 43 13.21 -13.79 3.50
N GLN A 44 13.71 -14.13 4.68
CA GLN A 44 15.14 -13.94 5.00
C GLN A 44 16.03 -14.74 4.05
N THR A 45 15.67 -15.99 3.73
CA THR A 45 16.45 -16.81 2.82
C THR A 45 16.49 -16.21 1.40
N ILE A 46 15.35 -15.79 0.87
CA ILE A 46 15.26 -15.22 -0.48
C ILE A 46 16.10 -13.94 -0.58
N PHE A 47 15.93 -13.02 0.36
CA PHE A 47 16.63 -11.74 0.30
C PHE A 47 18.10 -11.84 0.71
N TYR A 48 18.46 -12.76 1.59
CA TYR A 48 19.86 -13.05 1.86
C TYR A 48 20.59 -13.60 0.63
N LEU A 49 19.96 -14.48 -0.14
CA LEU A 49 20.54 -15.00 -1.37
C LEU A 49 20.55 -13.96 -2.49
N GLY A 50 19.58 -13.05 -2.49
CA GLY A 50 19.45 -11.96 -3.47
C GLY A 50 20.27 -10.70 -3.13
N HIS A 51 20.99 -10.65 -1.99
CA HIS A 51 21.62 -9.44 -1.46
C HIS A 51 22.67 -8.77 -2.37
N LYS A 52 23.19 -9.48 -3.35
CA LYS A 52 24.27 -8.99 -4.22
C LYS A 52 23.91 -7.75 -5.03
N SER A 53 22.65 -7.58 -5.40
CA SER A 53 22.13 -6.39 -6.09
C SER A 53 20.60 -6.38 -6.08
N PHE A 54 20.01 -5.20 -6.36
CA PHE A 54 18.56 -5.08 -6.57
C PHE A 54 18.03 -6.04 -7.64
N SER A 55 18.75 -6.21 -8.75
CA SER A 55 18.36 -7.12 -9.83
C SER A 55 18.28 -8.57 -9.37
N HIS A 56 19.18 -9.02 -8.52
CA HIS A 56 19.14 -10.38 -7.94
C HIS A 56 17.93 -10.54 -7.01
N SER A 57 17.66 -9.56 -6.16
CA SER A 57 16.47 -9.57 -5.30
C SER A 57 15.18 -9.56 -6.12
N PHE A 58 15.11 -8.75 -7.20
CA PHE A 58 13.93 -8.70 -8.07
C PHE A 58 13.71 -9.99 -8.85
N ALA A 59 14.78 -10.62 -9.34
CA ALA A 59 14.70 -11.93 -9.99
C ALA A 59 14.22 -13.01 -9.01
N ALA A 60 14.68 -12.97 -7.76
CA ALA A 60 14.23 -13.90 -6.72
C ALA A 60 12.74 -13.69 -6.39
N ILE A 61 12.28 -12.44 -6.22
CA ILE A 61 10.85 -12.12 -6.01
C ILE A 61 10.02 -12.63 -7.19
N ALA A 62 10.45 -12.38 -8.42
CA ALA A 62 9.73 -12.79 -9.62
C ALA A 62 9.62 -14.32 -9.70
N LYS A 63 10.72 -15.04 -9.46
CA LYS A 63 10.75 -16.51 -9.47
C LYS A 63 9.81 -17.12 -8.43
N PHE A 64 9.78 -16.57 -7.22
CA PHE A 64 9.02 -17.10 -6.09
C PHE A 64 7.73 -16.32 -5.80
N ASN A 65 7.20 -15.56 -6.77
CA ASN A 65 6.00 -14.74 -6.61
C ASN A 65 4.81 -15.55 -6.07
N GLN A 66 4.59 -16.75 -6.58
CA GLN A 66 3.50 -17.62 -6.13
C GLN A 66 3.65 -18.04 -4.66
N VAL A 67 4.89 -18.29 -4.21
CA VAL A 67 5.15 -18.63 -2.81
C VAL A 67 4.85 -17.44 -1.92
N PHE A 68 5.29 -16.23 -2.31
CA PHE A 68 4.94 -15.00 -1.59
C PHE A 68 3.44 -14.81 -1.47
N LYS A 69 2.68 -14.95 -2.56
CA LYS A 69 1.22 -14.79 -2.56
C LYS A 69 0.50 -15.77 -1.64
N LEU A 70 0.99 -17.02 -1.58
CA LEU A 70 0.42 -18.04 -0.71
C LEU A 70 0.75 -17.83 0.77
N LEU A 71 1.92 -17.25 1.06
CA LEU A 71 2.35 -17.00 2.44
C LEU A 71 1.84 -15.67 3.00
N ALA A 72 1.61 -14.67 2.14
CA ALA A 72 1.23 -13.31 2.50
C ALA A 72 -0.21 -12.99 2.06
N ASP A 73 -1.14 -13.91 2.29
CA ASP A 73 -2.54 -13.82 1.88
C ASP A 73 -3.41 -12.98 2.84
N SER A 74 -2.92 -12.69 4.04
CA SER A 74 -3.59 -11.83 5.03
C SER A 74 -2.74 -10.61 5.41
N GLU A 75 -3.37 -9.61 6.02
CA GLU A 75 -2.66 -8.41 6.49
C GLU A 75 -1.60 -8.76 7.53
N GLU A 76 -1.91 -9.65 8.47
CA GLU A 76 -0.99 -10.11 9.51
C GLU A 76 0.23 -10.83 8.90
N ALA A 77 0.00 -11.63 7.89
CA ALA A 77 1.07 -12.30 7.14
C ALA A 77 1.95 -11.28 6.40
N GLN A 78 1.35 -10.26 5.78
CA GLN A 78 2.09 -9.16 5.13
C GLN A 78 2.91 -8.34 6.13
N LEU A 79 2.37 -8.07 7.32
CA LEU A 79 3.11 -7.44 8.42
C LEU A 79 4.32 -8.28 8.83
N CYS A 80 4.18 -9.61 8.88
CA CYS A 80 5.28 -10.52 9.16
C CYS A 80 6.36 -10.45 8.06
N VAL A 81 5.98 -10.39 6.78
CA VAL A 81 6.92 -10.16 5.67
C VAL A 81 7.69 -8.86 5.85
N LEU A 82 7.01 -7.76 6.19
CA LEU A 82 7.63 -6.45 6.41
C LEU A 82 8.62 -6.46 7.58
N ARG A 83 8.28 -7.14 8.69
CA ARG A 83 9.19 -7.35 9.82
C ARG A 83 10.44 -8.11 9.41
N SER A 84 10.29 -9.21 8.68
CA SER A 84 11.43 -10.01 8.21
C SER A 84 12.35 -9.20 7.28
N ILE A 85 11.79 -8.35 6.42
CA ILE A 85 12.56 -7.41 5.60
C ILE A 85 13.31 -6.40 6.47
N TYR A 86 12.63 -5.83 7.47
CA TYR A 86 13.22 -4.86 8.38
C TYR A 86 14.38 -5.46 9.16
N GLU A 87 14.22 -6.62 9.76
CA GLU A 87 15.27 -7.28 10.53
C GLU A 87 16.52 -7.55 9.68
N LEU A 88 16.32 -7.98 8.45
CA LEU A 88 17.43 -8.25 7.54
C LEU A 88 18.13 -6.99 7.05
N TRP A 89 17.38 -5.90 6.79
CA TRP A 89 17.86 -4.73 6.06
C TRP A 89 17.84 -3.42 6.87
N ARG A 90 17.55 -3.44 8.17
CA ARG A 90 17.47 -2.23 9.02
C ARG A 90 18.70 -1.33 8.95
N ASN A 91 19.87 -1.91 8.64
CA ASN A 91 21.11 -1.17 8.45
C ASN A 91 21.36 -0.76 6.98
N HIS A 92 20.45 -1.09 6.06
CA HIS A 92 20.52 -0.77 4.64
C HIS A 92 19.19 -0.25 4.14
N GLN A 93 18.84 0.96 4.53
CA GLN A 93 17.52 1.57 4.34
C GLN A 93 17.10 1.67 2.87
N GLN A 94 18.04 1.95 1.97
CA GLN A 94 17.76 1.99 0.54
C GLN A 94 17.25 0.65 -0.01
N MET A 95 17.81 -0.47 0.47
CA MET A 95 17.33 -1.80 0.06
C MET A 95 15.88 -2.02 0.52
N MET A 96 15.54 -1.61 1.74
CA MET A 96 14.16 -1.69 2.24
C MET A 96 13.19 -0.90 1.37
N CYS A 97 13.48 0.38 1.09
CA CYS A 97 12.64 1.22 0.21
C CYS A 97 12.41 0.57 -1.15
N VAL A 98 13.48 0.08 -1.78
CA VAL A 98 13.43 -0.52 -3.11
C VAL A 98 12.67 -1.85 -3.11
N LEU A 99 12.85 -2.70 -2.09
CA LEU A 99 12.13 -3.97 -1.98
C LEU A 99 10.64 -3.76 -1.73
N ILE A 100 10.28 -2.88 -0.79
CA ILE A 100 8.88 -2.58 -0.47
C ILE A 100 8.18 -1.95 -1.68
N ASP A 101 8.81 -0.99 -2.36
CA ASP A 101 8.27 -0.41 -3.61
C ASP A 101 8.03 -1.47 -4.67
N LYS A 102 8.99 -2.40 -4.86
CA LYS A 102 8.83 -3.50 -5.81
C LYS A 102 7.68 -4.41 -5.44
N MET A 103 7.56 -4.80 -4.17
CA MET A 103 6.50 -5.69 -3.70
C MET A 103 5.11 -5.04 -3.76
N LEU A 104 4.99 -3.74 -3.47
CA LEU A 104 3.79 -2.95 -3.72
C LEU A 104 3.40 -2.93 -5.20
N LYS A 105 4.36 -2.73 -6.11
CA LYS A 105 4.11 -2.68 -7.57
C LYS A 105 3.57 -3.97 -8.13
N ILE A 106 4.00 -5.11 -7.61
CA ILE A 106 3.54 -6.43 -8.07
C ILE A 106 2.43 -7.03 -7.19
N GLN A 107 1.86 -6.21 -6.29
CA GLN A 107 0.74 -6.58 -5.42
C GLN A 107 1.02 -7.81 -4.54
N LEU A 108 2.20 -7.86 -3.95
CA LEU A 108 2.57 -8.79 -2.87
C LEU A 108 2.35 -8.16 -1.49
N LEU A 109 2.31 -6.85 -1.42
CA LEU A 109 1.99 -6.08 -0.23
C LEU A 109 0.87 -5.10 -0.55
N ASP A 110 -0.05 -4.94 0.36
CA ASP A 110 -1.13 -3.96 0.32
C ASP A 110 -0.67 -2.63 0.91
N CYS A 111 -1.22 -1.54 0.40
CA CYS A 111 -0.89 -0.21 0.90
C CYS A 111 -1.28 -0.02 2.37
N SER A 112 -2.40 -0.62 2.81
CA SER A 112 -2.86 -0.61 4.21
C SER A 112 -1.88 -1.33 5.14
N ALA A 113 -1.41 -2.52 4.75
CA ALA A 113 -0.45 -3.28 5.53
C ALA A 113 0.87 -2.52 5.71
N VAL A 114 1.38 -1.89 4.64
CA VAL A 114 2.60 -1.05 4.73
C VAL A 114 2.36 0.16 5.63
N ALA A 115 1.22 0.85 5.53
CA ALA A 115 0.88 1.97 6.41
C ALA A 115 0.80 1.52 7.87
N ASN A 116 0.12 0.42 8.17
CA ASN A 116 0.02 -0.12 9.52
C ASN A 116 1.38 -0.53 10.09
N TRP A 117 2.27 -1.11 9.26
CA TRP A 117 3.62 -1.45 9.68
C TRP A 117 4.45 -0.21 10.03
N ILE A 118 4.41 0.85 9.21
CA ILE A 118 5.14 2.11 9.46
C ILE A 118 4.79 2.67 10.84
N PHE A 119 3.52 2.65 11.21
CA PHE A 119 3.05 3.17 12.50
C PHE A 119 3.02 2.14 13.63
N SER A 120 3.64 0.97 13.44
CA SER A 120 3.75 -0.04 14.50
C SER A 120 4.70 0.42 15.61
N LYS A 121 4.53 -0.16 16.81
CA LYS A 121 5.41 0.13 17.96
C LYS A 121 6.89 -0.15 17.66
N GLU A 122 7.16 -1.18 16.86
CA GLU A 122 8.52 -1.57 16.46
C GLU A 122 9.22 -0.47 15.64
N MET A 123 8.45 0.26 14.84
CA MET A 123 8.96 1.31 13.95
C MET A 123 9.08 2.68 14.61
N SER A 124 8.52 2.87 15.80
CA SER A 124 8.50 4.17 16.50
C SER A 124 9.88 4.78 16.72
N HIS A 125 10.90 3.95 16.92
CA HIS A 125 12.29 4.39 17.07
C HIS A 125 12.91 4.97 15.78
N ASP A 126 12.32 4.64 14.65
CA ASP A 126 12.80 5.05 13.33
C ASP A 126 12.06 6.28 12.78
N PHE A 127 11.10 6.84 13.51
CA PHE A 127 10.32 8.01 13.06
C PHE A 127 11.15 9.26 12.77
N THR A 128 12.33 9.39 13.36
CA THR A 128 13.27 10.47 13.05
C THR A 128 14.15 10.20 11.83
N LYS A 129 13.99 9.03 11.18
CA LYS A 129 14.73 8.64 9.98
C LYS A 129 13.88 8.86 8.73
N MET A 130 14.50 9.35 7.65
CA MET A 130 13.80 9.73 6.42
C MET A 130 13.17 8.56 5.67
N TYR A 131 13.80 7.40 5.67
CA TYR A 131 13.38 6.28 4.82
C TYR A 131 11.96 5.78 5.10
N ILE A 132 11.49 5.86 6.36
CA ILE A 132 10.12 5.48 6.73
C ILE A 132 9.10 6.36 6.01
N TRP A 133 9.35 7.66 6.00
CA TRP A 133 8.48 8.64 5.35
C TRP A 133 8.56 8.53 3.84
N GLU A 134 9.72 8.18 3.30
CA GLU A 134 9.86 7.83 1.88
C GLU A 134 8.97 6.63 1.53
N ILE A 135 8.99 5.56 2.31
CA ILE A 135 8.11 4.40 2.13
C ILE A 135 6.63 4.81 2.22
N LEU A 136 6.25 5.67 3.16
CA LEU A 136 4.89 6.18 3.27
C LEU A 136 4.44 6.92 2.01
N HIS A 137 5.26 7.87 1.53
CA HIS A 137 4.97 8.61 0.31
C HIS A 137 4.94 7.71 -0.94
N LEU A 138 5.83 6.73 -1.05
CA LEU A 138 5.79 5.72 -2.11
C LEU A 138 4.47 4.94 -2.10
N THR A 139 3.98 4.57 -0.92
CA THR A 139 2.72 3.84 -0.72
C THR A 139 1.52 4.68 -1.16
N ILE A 140 1.42 5.94 -0.71
CA ILE A 140 0.36 6.86 -1.11
C ILE A 140 0.41 7.13 -2.62
N ASN A 141 1.60 7.40 -3.16
CA ASN A 141 1.79 7.64 -4.60
C ASN A 141 1.42 6.44 -5.46
N LYS A 142 1.68 5.22 -4.97
CA LYS A 142 1.27 3.98 -5.66
C LYS A 142 -0.25 3.93 -5.81
N MET A 143 -0.99 4.18 -4.73
CA MET A 143 -2.45 4.19 -4.73
C MET A 143 -2.99 5.32 -5.62
N SER A 144 -2.46 6.53 -5.49
CA SER A 144 -2.89 7.69 -6.28
C SER A 144 -2.66 7.49 -7.78
N LYS A 145 -1.52 6.91 -8.17
CA LYS A 145 -1.25 6.56 -9.58
C LYS A 145 -2.20 5.49 -10.10
N TYR A 146 -2.58 4.54 -9.27
CA TYR A 146 -3.54 3.50 -9.64
C TYR A 146 -4.91 4.10 -9.92
N VAL A 147 -5.44 4.92 -9.01
CA VAL A 147 -6.72 5.63 -9.18
C VAL A 147 -6.69 6.55 -10.41
N SER A 148 -5.63 7.35 -10.58
CA SER A 148 -5.50 8.25 -11.74
C SER A 148 -5.46 7.49 -13.07
N ARG A 149 -4.83 6.31 -13.11
CA ARG A 149 -4.82 5.45 -14.30
C ARG A 149 -6.22 4.96 -14.62
N LEU A 150 -6.96 4.43 -13.65
CA LEU A 150 -8.32 3.95 -13.85
C LEU A 150 -9.25 5.08 -14.30
N THR A 151 -9.13 6.28 -13.73
CA THR A 151 -9.90 7.46 -14.13
C THR A 151 -9.66 7.81 -15.60
N ARG A 152 -8.41 7.77 -16.05
CA ARG A 152 -8.05 8.03 -17.45
C ARG A 152 -8.58 6.95 -18.38
N GLU A 153 -8.40 5.67 -18.03
CA GLU A 153 -8.88 4.53 -18.82
C GLU A 153 -10.42 4.60 -18.99
N LEU A 154 -11.16 4.91 -17.92
CA LEU A 154 -12.61 5.07 -17.96
C LEU A 154 -13.03 6.25 -18.85
N LYS A 155 -12.35 7.40 -18.73
CA LYS A 155 -12.63 8.56 -19.59
C LYS A 155 -12.44 8.23 -21.06
N GLU A 156 -11.34 7.59 -21.43
CA GLU A 156 -11.05 7.16 -22.80
C GLU A 156 -12.08 6.15 -23.32
N ALA A 157 -12.53 5.21 -22.48
CA ALA A 157 -13.57 4.24 -22.84
C ALA A 157 -14.92 4.92 -23.08
N ARG A 158 -15.34 5.87 -22.23
CA ARG A 158 -16.57 6.65 -22.39
C ARG A 158 -16.55 7.50 -23.68
N GLU A 159 -15.41 8.14 -23.98
CA GLU A 159 -15.25 8.91 -25.20
C GLU A 159 -15.35 8.04 -26.48
N LYS A 160 -14.76 6.85 -26.44
CA LYS A 160 -14.86 5.88 -27.55
C LYS A 160 -16.28 5.38 -27.73
N LEU A 161 -16.99 5.06 -26.65
CA LEU A 161 -18.39 4.63 -26.69
C LEU A 161 -19.31 5.72 -27.28
N ALA A 162 -19.13 6.98 -26.83
CA ALA A 162 -19.90 8.11 -27.33
C ALA A 162 -19.69 8.34 -28.84
N ARG A 163 -18.47 8.21 -29.34
CA ARG A 163 -18.15 8.32 -30.77
C ARG A 163 -18.77 7.18 -31.60
N SER A 164 -18.80 5.96 -31.05
CA SER A 164 -19.39 4.81 -31.73
C SER A 164 -20.93 4.85 -31.77
N GLY A 165 -21.57 5.42 -30.73
CA GLY A 165 -23.03 5.61 -30.69
C GLY A 165 -23.54 6.69 -31.64
N GLY A 166 -22.72 7.73 -31.91
CA GLY A 166 -23.07 8.80 -32.85
C GLY A 166 -22.96 8.43 -34.34
N ALA A 167 -22.21 7.37 -34.66
CA ALA A 167 -22.03 6.92 -36.06
C ALA A 167 -23.16 6.07 -36.61
N ASN A 168 -24.09 5.58 -35.75
CA ASN A 168 -25.20 4.72 -36.19
C ASN A 168 -26.47 5.48 -36.61
N SER A 169 -26.46 6.83 -36.68
CA SER A 169 -27.62 7.62 -37.06
C SER A 169 -27.56 8.25 -38.46
N SER A 170 -26.58 7.88 -39.30
CA SER A 170 -26.55 8.42 -40.68
C SER A 170 -25.96 7.38 -41.62
N SER A 171 -26.82 7.01 -42.56
CA SER A 171 -26.67 6.27 -43.81
C SER A 171 -26.54 4.75 -43.72
N GLY A 172 -27.69 4.12 -44.12
CA GLY A 172 -27.64 2.82 -44.77
C GLY A 172 -26.94 2.95 -46.11
N ASP A 173 -25.94 2.17 -46.34
CA ASP A 173 -25.61 1.64 -47.65
C ASP A 173 -24.87 0.30 -47.48
N GLU A 174 -25.48 -0.73 -48.10
CA GLU A 174 -24.91 -2.06 -48.18
C GLU A 174 -23.78 -2.04 -49.22
N SER A 175 -22.57 -2.47 -48.88
CA SER A 175 -21.70 -3.14 -49.84
C SER A 175 -20.71 -4.02 -49.13
N ASP A 176 -20.81 -5.23 -49.50
CA ASP A 176 -20.09 -6.46 -49.33
C ASP A 176 -18.54 -6.33 -49.49
N ASP A 177 -17.89 -7.23 -48.77
CA ASP A 177 -16.63 -7.92 -49.09
C ASP A 177 -15.32 -7.42 -48.47
N SER A 178 -14.78 -8.37 -47.77
CA SER A 178 -13.40 -8.83 -47.65
C SER A 178 -12.45 -8.28 -46.56
N MET A 179 -11.93 -9.27 -45.86
CA MET A 179 -10.62 -9.40 -45.23
C MET A 179 -10.35 -8.76 -43.88
N GLY A 180 -10.36 -9.62 -42.82
CA GLY A 180 -9.22 -9.77 -41.90
C GLY A 180 -8.74 -8.50 -41.19
N GLY A 181 -9.62 -7.63 -40.69
CA GLY A 181 -9.25 -6.56 -39.77
C GLY A 181 -9.51 -7.01 -38.33
N ARG A 182 -8.53 -6.85 -37.46
CA ARG A 182 -8.65 -6.95 -36.00
C ARG A 182 -10.00 -6.40 -35.60
N ARG A 183 -10.82 -7.21 -34.92
CA ARG A 183 -11.98 -6.71 -34.18
C ARG A 183 -11.43 -5.65 -33.25
N ASP A 184 -11.58 -4.38 -33.61
CA ASP A 184 -11.42 -3.25 -32.71
C ASP A 184 -12.33 -3.54 -31.53
N ASP A 185 -11.77 -3.73 -30.35
CA ASP A 185 -12.49 -3.89 -29.10
C ASP A 185 -13.22 -2.58 -28.82
N LYS A 186 -14.38 -2.39 -29.45
CA LYS A 186 -15.27 -1.26 -29.15
C LYS A 186 -15.73 -1.46 -27.71
N PRO A 187 -15.51 -0.50 -26.82
CA PRO A 187 -15.98 -0.62 -25.46
C PRO A 187 -17.50 -0.74 -25.46
N THR A 188 -17.99 -1.77 -24.78
CA THR A 188 -19.42 -1.95 -24.55
C THR A 188 -19.87 -1.18 -23.31
N GLU A 189 -21.17 -0.88 -23.19
CA GLU A 189 -21.72 -0.25 -21.98
C GLU A 189 -21.39 -1.08 -20.73
N GLU A 190 -21.54 -2.40 -20.81
CA GLU A 190 -21.18 -3.33 -19.71
C GLU A 190 -19.70 -3.25 -19.32
N MET A 191 -18.81 -3.03 -20.29
CA MET A 191 -17.36 -2.85 -20.01
C MET A 191 -17.11 -1.53 -19.28
N VAL A 192 -17.80 -0.46 -19.67
CA VAL A 192 -17.71 0.86 -19.01
C VAL A 192 -18.23 0.76 -17.58
N GLU A 193 -19.36 0.12 -17.34
CA GLU A 193 -19.94 -0.09 -16.00
C GLU A 193 -18.96 -0.85 -15.08
N ARG A 194 -18.35 -1.93 -15.56
CA ARG A 194 -17.31 -2.66 -14.80
C ARG A 194 -16.08 -1.79 -14.50
N MET A 195 -15.70 -0.89 -15.40
CA MET A 195 -14.61 0.05 -15.16
C MET A 195 -14.99 1.10 -14.12
N GLU A 196 -16.25 1.54 -14.08
CA GLU A 196 -16.78 2.44 -13.06
C GLU A 196 -16.76 1.80 -11.66
N GLU A 197 -17.28 0.59 -11.51
CA GLU A 197 -17.23 -0.16 -10.25
C GLU A 197 -15.81 -0.36 -9.76
N ARG A 198 -14.89 -0.68 -10.67
CA ARG A 198 -13.47 -0.85 -10.34
C ARG A 198 -12.82 0.46 -9.91
N LEU A 199 -13.19 1.58 -10.53
CA LEU A 199 -12.71 2.90 -10.11
C LEU A 199 -13.27 3.30 -8.75
N GLU A 200 -14.56 3.05 -8.50
CA GLU A 200 -15.19 3.33 -7.21
C GLU A 200 -14.53 2.54 -6.07
N THR A 201 -14.28 1.25 -6.28
CA THR A 201 -13.55 0.41 -5.34
C THR A 201 -12.16 0.98 -5.06
N ALA A 202 -11.39 1.33 -6.10
CA ALA A 202 -10.06 1.89 -5.93
C ALA A 202 -10.04 3.26 -5.21
N GLN A 203 -11.07 4.08 -5.42
CA GLN A 203 -11.26 5.34 -4.69
C GLN A 203 -11.63 5.10 -3.22
N GLY A 204 -12.42 4.07 -2.95
CA GLY A 204 -12.72 3.60 -1.59
C GLY A 204 -11.45 3.16 -0.86
N ASP A 205 -10.61 2.36 -1.52
CA ASP A 205 -9.32 1.90 -0.98
C ASP A 205 -8.37 3.08 -0.71
N GLN A 206 -8.32 4.06 -1.63
CA GLN A 206 -7.52 5.27 -1.43
C GLN A 206 -8.01 6.09 -0.23
N LYS A 207 -9.33 6.27 -0.10
CA LYS A 207 -9.92 6.95 1.06
C LYS A 207 -9.58 6.22 2.36
N ASN A 208 -9.73 4.90 2.39
CA ASN A 208 -9.41 4.08 3.55
C ASN A 208 -7.92 4.17 3.91
N LEU A 209 -7.02 4.20 2.93
CA LEU A 209 -5.59 4.39 3.18
C LEU A 209 -5.31 5.73 3.89
N PHE A 210 -5.91 6.83 3.45
CA PHE A 210 -5.77 8.13 4.14
C PHE A 210 -6.37 8.10 5.55
N LEU A 211 -7.53 7.45 5.75
CA LEU A 211 -8.11 7.27 7.07
C LEU A 211 -7.15 6.52 8.01
N ILE A 212 -6.56 5.42 7.56
CA ILE A 212 -5.56 4.66 8.33
C ILE A 212 -4.38 5.57 8.69
N ILE A 213 -3.79 6.24 7.71
CA ILE A 213 -2.60 7.09 7.93
C ILE A 213 -2.88 8.20 8.94
N PHE A 214 -3.95 8.96 8.75
CA PHE A 214 -4.27 10.08 9.66
C PHE A 214 -4.69 9.59 11.03
N GLN A 215 -5.46 8.51 11.12
CA GLN A 215 -5.80 7.89 12.40
C GLN A 215 -4.53 7.47 13.18
N ARG A 216 -3.55 6.88 12.49
CA ARG A 216 -2.29 6.48 13.12
C ARG A 216 -1.47 7.68 13.57
N PHE A 217 -1.38 8.74 12.79
CA PHE A 217 -0.76 9.99 13.22
C PHE A 217 -1.42 10.57 14.47
N ILE A 218 -2.75 10.66 14.47
CA ILE A 218 -3.52 11.14 15.63
C ILE A 218 -3.22 10.30 16.86
N MET A 219 -3.26 8.97 16.74
CA MET A 219 -3.01 8.07 17.88
C MET A 219 -1.63 8.28 18.49
N ILE A 220 -0.57 8.30 17.68
CA ILE A 220 0.80 8.43 18.20
C ILE A 220 1.08 9.81 18.77
N LEU A 221 0.51 10.87 18.16
CA LEU A 221 0.67 12.24 18.65
C LEU A 221 -0.11 12.43 19.94
N SER A 222 -1.36 11.97 20.01
CA SER A 222 -2.18 12.02 21.22
C SER A 222 -1.57 11.24 22.38
N GLU A 223 -1.05 10.02 22.10
CA GLU A 223 -0.35 9.22 23.11
C GLU A 223 0.89 9.95 23.64
N HIS A 224 1.62 10.64 22.77
CA HIS A 224 2.76 11.47 23.20
C HIS A 224 2.33 12.61 24.09
N LEU A 225 1.30 13.37 23.71
CA LEU A 225 0.79 14.51 24.49
C LEU A 225 0.32 14.07 25.87
N VAL A 226 -0.52 13.03 25.95
CA VAL A 226 -1.02 12.46 27.21
C VAL A 226 0.12 11.96 28.10
N ARG A 227 1.12 11.29 27.53
CA ARG A 227 2.28 10.82 28.29
C ARG A 227 3.11 11.97 28.84
N CYS A 228 3.34 13.02 28.06
CA CYS A 228 4.08 14.20 28.52
C CYS A 228 3.33 14.94 29.64
N ASP A 229 2.01 15.07 29.52
CA ASP A 229 1.16 15.66 30.58
C ASP A 229 1.24 14.81 31.86
N THR A 230 1.08 13.51 31.77
CA THR A 230 1.16 12.58 32.91
C THR A 230 2.53 12.63 33.60
N ASP A 231 3.61 12.71 32.84
CA ASP A 231 4.98 12.78 33.35
C ASP A 231 5.40 14.19 33.75
N ASN A 232 4.53 15.19 33.59
CA ASN A 232 4.80 16.61 33.83
C ASN A 232 6.03 17.11 33.03
N LYS A 233 6.15 16.67 31.75
CA LYS A 233 7.22 17.01 30.83
C LYS A 233 6.70 17.89 29.69
N GLU A 234 7.58 18.71 29.15
CA GLU A 234 7.27 19.49 27.95
C GLU A 234 7.05 18.56 26.74
N PHE A 235 5.91 18.72 26.05
CA PHE A 235 5.56 17.89 24.89
C PHE A 235 6.29 18.32 23.62
N ASP A 236 6.67 19.64 23.52
CA ASP A 236 7.28 20.24 22.33
C ASP A 236 8.76 19.90 22.21
N ASN A 237 9.07 18.62 22.09
CA ASN A 237 10.42 18.11 21.92
C ASN A 237 10.75 17.79 20.44
N TYR A 238 11.99 17.41 20.17
CA TYR A 238 12.47 17.08 18.83
C TYR A 238 11.61 16.02 18.11
N TRP A 239 11.22 14.96 18.82
CA TRP A 239 10.39 13.88 18.25
C TRP A 239 9.00 14.38 17.85
N TYR A 240 8.37 15.19 18.70
CA TYR A 240 7.06 15.78 18.42
C TYR A 240 7.11 16.71 17.21
N ARG A 241 8.06 17.66 17.21
CA ARG A 241 8.24 18.61 16.08
C ARG A 241 8.50 17.88 14.77
N TRP A 242 9.29 16.82 14.81
CA TRP A 242 9.56 15.98 13.65
C TRP A 242 8.29 15.28 13.16
N THR A 243 7.53 14.65 14.05
CA THR A 243 6.35 13.86 13.70
C THR A 243 5.20 14.72 13.20
N ILE A 244 4.92 15.87 13.88
CA ILE A 244 3.91 16.83 13.44
C ILE A 244 4.27 17.44 12.07
N GLY A 245 5.55 17.71 11.84
CA GLY A 245 6.03 18.16 10.54
C GLY A 245 5.85 17.11 9.42
N ARG A 246 5.89 15.81 9.75
CA ARG A 246 5.56 14.74 8.79
C ARG A 246 4.07 14.68 8.48
N LEU A 247 3.22 14.88 9.48
CA LEU A 247 1.79 15.02 9.26
C LEU A 247 1.50 16.21 8.30
N GLN A 248 2.08 17.38 8.55
CA GLN A 248 1.96 18.55 7.68
C GLN A 248 2.47 18.24 6.25
N GLN A 249 3.58 17.52 6.13
CA GLN A 249 4.11 17.12 4.84
C GLN A 249 3.15 16.22 4.06
N VAL A 250 2.47 15.28 4.72
CA VAL A 250 1.46 14.43 4.07
C VAL A 250 0.32 15.27 3.52
N PHE A 251 -0.21 16.21 4.30
CA PHE A 251 -1.23 17.15 3.85
C PHE A 251 -0.80 17.92 2.60
N LEU A 252 0.37 18.54 2.65
CA LEU A 252 0.85 19.40 1.56
C LEU A 252 1.24 18.60 0.30
N THR A 253 1.90 17.46 0.48
CA THR A 253 2.37 16.66 -0.68
C THR A 253 1.21 15.98 -1.42
N HIS A 254 0.15 15.64 -0.69
CA HIS A 254 -1.00 14.93 -1.25
C HIS A 254 -2.29 15.76 -1.19
N HIS A 255 -2.16 17.10 -1.24
CA HIS A 255 -3.26 18.04 -1.02
C HIS A 255 -4.49 17.76 -1.89
N GLU A 256 -4.33 17.45 -3.18
CA GLU A 256 -5.44 17.16 -4.08
C GLU A 256 -6.31 15.99 -3.60
N GLN A 257 -5.67 14.91 -3.17
CA GLN A 257 -6.37 13.72 -2.70
C GLN A 257 -6.97 13.95 -1.31
N VAL A 258 -6.21 14.62 -0.43
CA VAL A 258 -6.68 14.94 0.92
C VAL A 258 -7.87 15.89 0.87
N GLN A 259 -7.83 16.92 0.02
CA GLN A 259 -8.94 17.85 -0.16
C GLN A 259 -10.21 17.14 -0.64
N LYS A 260 -10.08 16.17 -1.56
CA LYS A 260 -11.21 15.34 -2.03
C LYS A 260 -11.92 14.61 -0.89
N TYR A 261 -11.18 14.21 0.15
CA TYR A 261 -11.71 13.45 1.28
C TYR A 261 -11.83 14.28 2.57
N SER A 262 -11.61 15.59 2.51
CA SER A 262 -11.55 16.49 3.69
C SER A 262 -12.79 16.40 4.60
N GLY A 263 -13.99 16.40 4.03
CA GLY A 263 -15.22 16.28 4.81
C GLY A 263 -15.34 14.94 5.55
N THR A 264 -14.85 13.84 4.95
CA THR A 264 -14.82 12.53 5.63
C THR A 264 -13.78 12.52 6.76
N LEU A 265 -12.60 13.11 6.51
CA LEU A 265 -11.52 13.20 7.49
C LEU A 265 -11.94 14.08 8.69
N GLU A 266 -12.59 15.20 8.43
CA GLU A 266 -13.13 16.10 9.48
C GLU A 266 -14.15 15.37 10.35
N THR A 267 -15.13 14.69 9.72
CA THR A 267 -16.22 14.02 10.44
C THR A 267 -15.74 12.82 11.27
N LEU A 268 -14.75 12.07 10.78
CA LEU A 268 -14.35 10.81 11.41
C LEU A 268 -13.09 10.90 12.27
N LEU A 269 -12.19 11.85 12.01
CA LEU A 269 -10.87 11.87 12.63
C LEU A 269 -10.52 13.22 13.28
N PHE A 270 -10.75 14.33 12.58
CA PHE A 270 -10.39 15.67 13.07
C PHE A 270 -11.58 16.37 13.71
N THR A 271 -12.17 15.68 14.70
CA THR A 271 -13.34 16.15 15.46
C THR A 271 -12.95 17.17 16.52
N GLN A 272 -13.92 17.94 17.04
CA GLN A 272 -13.68 19.02 17.99
C GLN A 272 -13.12 18.57 19.35
N ASP A 273 -13.25 17.31 19.69
CA ASP A 273 -12.70 16.69 20.90
C ASP A 273 -11.24 16.24 20.77
N LEU A 274 -10.65 16.39 19.57
CA LEU A 274 -9.23 16.13 19.35
C LEU A 274 -8.38 17.24 20.00
N ASP A 275 -7.17 16.85 20.42
CA ASP A 275 -6.20 17.81 20.96
C ASP A 275 -6.00 19.00 20.00
N PRO A 276 -6.08 20.25 20.49
CA PRO A 276 -6.00 21.45 19.66
C PRO A 276 -4.72 21.53 18.80
N HIS A 277 -3.59 21.06 19.32
CA HIS A 277 -2.31 21.11 18.59
C HIS A 277 -2.32 20.23 17.33
N ILE A 278 -3.08 19.13 17.36
CA ILE A 278 -3.25 18.24 16.21
C ILE A 278 -4.34 18.77 15.28
N LEU A 279 -5.44 19.23 15.86
CA LEU A 279 -6.59 19.78 15.12
C LEU A 279 -6.21 21.02 14.32
N ASP A 280 -5.37 21.90 14.88
CA ASP A 280 -4.89 23.11 14.21
C ASP A 280 -4.14 22.79 12.90
N VAL A 281 -3.41 21.70 12.82
CA VAL A 281 -2.74 21.30 11.57
C VAL A 281 -3.75 21.04 10.45
N PHE A 282 -4.85 20.39 10.78
CA PHE A 282 -5.93 20.15 9.81
C PHE A 282 -6.63 21.44 9.41
N HIS A 283 -6.95 22.33 10.38
CA HIS A 283 -7.57 23.61 10.09
C HIS A 283 -6.69 24.52 9.24
N GLN A 284 -5.38 24.55 9.50
CA GLN A 284 -4.42 25.27 8.67
C GLN A 284 -4.39 24.73 7.23
N PHE A 285 -4.42 23.41 7.06
CA PHE A 285 -4.52 22.81 5.74
C PHE A 285 -5.80 23.20 5.01
N VAL A 286 -6.96 23.12 5.67
CA VAL A 286 -8.25 23.51 5.09
C VAL A 286 -8.24 24.98 4.70
N ALA A 287 -7.71 25.86 5.54
CA ALA A 287 -7.59 27.29 5.25
C ALA A 287 -6.67 27.60 4.06
N LEU A 288 -5.62 26.80 3.84
CA LEU A 288 -4.74 26.95 2.67
C LEU A 288 -5.38 26.40 1.37
N SER A 289 -6.39 25.57 1.50
CA SER A 289 -7.06 24.89 0.36
C SER A 289 -8.36 25.58 -0.05
N ALA A 290 -8.82 26.57 0.73
CA ALA A 290 -9.99 27.41 0.44
C ALA A 290 -9.63 28.52 -0.56
#